data_d9a105562d7a93caead005084362682b
#
_entry.id   d9a105562d7a93caead005084362682b
#
_cell.length_a   1.000
_cell.length_b   1.000
_cell.length_c   1.000
_cell.angle_alpha   90.00
_cell.angle_beta   90.00
_cell.angle_gamma   90.00
#
_symmetry.space_group_name_H-M   'P 1'
#
loop_
_entity.id
_entity.type
_entity.pdbx_description
1 polymer ?
#
loop_
_entity_poly.entity_id
_entity_poly.type
_entity_poly.pdbx_seq_one_letter_code
_entity_poly.pdbx_strand_id
1 'polypeptide(L)' 'MFEKVKQAIHVGRHVTDIMRLDCVYSCHKEADGTLCYLLYDWDEKGQYVKAHEGQWLCEGYDGKWTVTDEPPAL' A
#
# COMPACT_ATOMS: atom_id res chain seq x y z
N MET A 1 8.55 19.41 -2.84
CA MET A 1 9.39 18.72 -1.83
C MET A 1 8.79 17.34 -1.54
N PHE A 2 9.61 16.32 -1.56
CA PHE A 2 9.13 14.97 -1.26
C PHE A 2 9.32 14.70 0.23
N GLU A 3 8.25 14.28 0.88
CA GLU A 3 8.34 13.88 2.28
C GLU A 3 9.04 12.54 2.38
N LYS A 4 9.92 12.44 3.35
CA LYS A 4 10.56 11.16 3.63
C LYS A 4 9.57 10.24 4.33
N VAL A 5 9.65 8.97 4.03
CA VAL A 5 8.83 7.97 4.67
C VAL A 5 9.69 7.11 5.60
N LYS A 6 9.05 6.52 6.60
CA LYS A 6 9.72 5.65 7.56
C LYS A 6 10.13 4.34 6.90
N GLN A 7 9.26 3.79 6.06
CA GLN A 7 9.56 2.59 5.29
C GLN A 7 8.71 2.55 4.03
N ALA A 8 9.19 1.81 3.04
CA ALA A 8 8.47 1.60 1.78
C ALA A 8 8.57 0.13 1.40
N ILE A 9 7.46 -0.43 0.95
CA ILE A 9 7.36 -1.83 0.55
C ILE A 9 6.84 -1.87 -0.88
N HIS A 10 7.61 -2.52 -1.77
CA HIS A 10 7.15 -2.71 -3.14
C HIS A 10 6.06 -3.77 -3.16
N VAL A 11 4.89 -3.41 -3.68
CA VAL A 11 3.75 -4.31 -3.74
C VAL A 11 3.96 -5.28 -4.90
N GLY A 12 4.18 -6.54 -4.58
CA GLY A 12 4.39 -7.59 -5.55
C GLY A 12 3.51 -8.78 -5.24
N ARG A 13 3.97 -9.97 -5.65
CA ARG A 13 3.22 -11.20 -5.48
C ARG A 13 3.52 -11.93 -4.17
N HIS A 14 4.25 -11.29 -3.28
CA HIS A 14 4.57 -11.88 -1.97
C HIS A 14 3.43 -11.60 -0.99
N VAL A 15 2.30 -12.24 -1.23
CA VAL A 15 1.06 -12.01 -0.47
C VAL A 15 1.29 -12.12 1.03
N THR A 16 2.05 -13.12 1.46
CA THR A 16 2.30 -13.37 2.87
C THR A 16 2.95 -12.17 3.56
N ASP A 17 3.93 -11.54 2.90
CA ASP A 17 4.65 -10.42 3.48
C ASP A 17 3.76 -9.19 3.63
N ILE A 18 2.93 -8.94 2.62
CA ILE A 18 2.02 -7.79 2.65
C ILE A 18 0.89 -8.02 3.67
N MET A 19 0.33 -9.22 3.72
CA MET A 19 -0.77 -9.53 4.62
C MET A 19 -0.37 -9.56 6.09
N ARG A 20 0.93 -9.58 6.38
CA ARG A 20 1.42 -9.48 7.77
C ARG A 20 1.34 -8.07 8.32
N LEU A 21 1.18 -7.07 7.45
CA LEU A 21 1.12 -5.68 7.89
C LEU A 21 -0.21 -5.42 8.58
N ASP A 22 -0.16 -4.75 9.72
CA ASP A 22 -1.38 -4.43 10.48
C ASP A 22 -2.33 -3.53 9.73
N CYS A 23 -1.80 -2.76 8.77
CA CYS A 23 -2.60 -1.83 7.99
C CYS A 23 -3.40 -2.50 6.86
N VAL A 24 -3.13 -3.77 6.55
CA VAL A 24 -3.77 -4.47 5.44
C VAL A 24 -5.00 -5.21 5.92
N TYR A 25 -6.13 -4.90 5.27
CA TYR A 25 -7.43 -5.51 5.58
C TYR A 25 -7.64 -6.80 4.80
N SER A 26 -7.44 -6.77 3.49
CA SER A 26 -7.67 -7.94 2.63
C SER A 26 -6.90 -7.83 1.34
N CYS A 27 -6.92 -8.92 0.59
CA CYS A 27 -6.28 -9.00 -0.72
C CYS A 27 -7.24 -9.71 -1.67
N HIS A 28 -7.32 -9.20 -2.90
CA HIS A 28 -8.08 -9.89 -3.93
C HIS A 28 -7.38 -9.75 -5.27
N LYS A 29 -7.80 -10.61 -6.21
CA LYS A 29 -7.25 -10.61 -7.56
C LYS A 29 -8.16 -9.79 -8.47
N GLU A 30 -7.57 -8.86 -9.22
CA GLU A 30 -8.28 -8.07 -10.20
C GLU A 30 -8.59 -8.88 -11.46
N ALA A 31 -9.43 -8.33 -12.32
CA ALA A 31 -9.84 -9.01 -13.56
C ALA A 31 -8.63 -9.30 -14.48
N ASP A 32 -7.60 -8.47 -14.44
CA ASP A 32 -6.39 -8.64 -15.24
C ASP A 32 -5.38 -9.62 -14.61
N GLY A 33 -5.70 -10.20 -13.47
CA GLY A 33 -4.84 -11.15 -12.78
C GLY A 33 -3.87 -10.54 -11.77
N THR A 34 -3.81 -9.22 -11.66
CA THR A 34 -2.95 -8.58 -10.68
C THR A 34 -3.58 -8.59 -9.30
N LEU A 35 -2.74 -8.45 -8.27
CA LEU A 35 -3.21 -8.43 -6.89
C LEU A 35 -3.51 -7.00 -6.45
N CYS A 36 -4.55 -6.87 -5.63
CA CYS A 36 -4.95 -5.60 -5.03
C CYS A 36 -5.14 -5.82 -3.53
N TYR A 37 -4.51 -4.97 -2.73
CA TYR A 37 -4.61 -5.03 -1.27
C TYR A 37 -5.44 -3.86 -0.79
N LEU A 38 -6.39 -4.14 0.09
CA LEU A 38 -7.21 -3.12 0.74
C LEU A 38 -6.62 -2.83 2.12
N LEU A 39 -6.44 -1.58 2.42
CA LEU A 39 -5.93 -1.13 3.71
C LEU A 39 -7.09 -0.71 4.61
N TYR A 40 -6.83 -0.70 5.92
CA TYR A 40 -7.85 -0.23 6.88
C TYR A 40 -8.09 1.27 6.81
N ASP A 41 -7.17 2.04 6.22
CA ASP A 41 -7.30 3.48 6.10
C ASP A 41 -8.29 3.87 5.00
N TRP A 42 -8.84 5.07 5.13
CA TRP A 42 -9.80 5.62 4.19
C TRP A 42 -9.16 6.75 3.39
N ASP A 43 -9.48 6.82 2.10
CA ASP A 43 -9.06 7.93 1.27
C ASP A 43 -10.03 9.12 1.43
N GLU A 44 -9.78 10.20 0.68
CA GLU A 44 -10.59 11.42 0.77
C GLU A 44 -12.05 11.20 0.34
N LYS A 45 -12.30 10.15 -0.42
CA LYS A 45 -13.64 9.81 -0.91
C LYS A 45 -14.39 8.87 0.00
N GLY A 46 -13.80 8.49 1.13
CA GLY A 46 -14.42 7.58 2.06
C GLY A 46 -14.33 6.12 1.64
N GLN A 47 -13.42 5.79 0.74
CA GLN A 47 -13.18 4.41 0.29
C GLN A 47 -11.88 3.91 0.90
N TYR A 48 -11.74 2.57 0.98
CA TYR A 48 -10.50 1.97 1.44
C TYR A 48 -9.35 2.35 0.52
N VAL A 49 -8.20 2.64 1.12
CA VAL A 49 -6.97 2.84 0.36
C VAL A 49 -6.59 1.51 -0.29
N LYS A 50 -6.25 1.55 -1.58
CA LYS A 50 -5.94 0.35 -2.35
C LYS A 50 -4.49 0.40 -2.81
N ALA A 51 -3.78 -0.71 -2.64
CA ALA A 51 -2.41 -0.87 -3.13
C ALA A 51 -2.41 -1.96 -4.20
N HIS A 52 -2.04 -1.60 -5.43
CA HIS A 52 -1.99 -2.53 -6.56
C HIS A 52 -0.57 -3.02 -6.80
N GLU A 53 -0.44 -4.19 -7.41
CA GLU A 53 0.86 -4.70 -7.84
C GLU A 53 1.63 -3.65 -8.63
N GLY A 54 2.90 -3.47 -8.29
CA GLY A 54 3.76 -2.50 -8.95
C GLY A 54 3.85 -1.16 -8.26
N GLN A 55 2.94 -0.90 -7.32
CA GLN A 55 2.96 0.33 -6.53
C GLN A 55 3.83 0.16 -5.29
N TRP A 56 4.04 1.25 -4.57
CA TRP A 56 4.79 1.25 -3.31
C TRP A 56 3.86 1.60 -2.17
N LEU A 57 3.93 0.79 -1.11
CA LEU A 57 3.18 1.00 0.12
C LEU A 57 4.12 1.66 1.11
N CYS A 58 3.78 2.87 1.55
CA CYS A 58 4.68 3.71 2.32
C CYS A 58 4.10 4.04 3.68
N GLU A 59 4.91 3.89 4.72
CA GLU A 59 4.54 4.31 6.07
C GLU A 59 5.24 5.63 6.39
N GLY A 60 4.45 6.66 6.71
CA GLY A 60 4.98 7.94 7.15
C GLY A 60 5.36 7.92 8.62
N TYR A 61 6.12 8.92 9.05
CA TYR A 61 6.51 9.04 10.46
C TYR A 61 5.32 9.35 11.37
N ASP A 62 4.20 9.76 10.79
CA ASP A 62 2.94 9.96 11.52
C ASP A 62 2.14 8.68 11.70
N GLY A 63 2.65 7.56 11.20
CA GLY A 63 2.00 6.27 11.29
C GLY A 63 0.96 6.00 10.19
N LYS A 64 0.78 6.92 9.27
CA LYS A 64 -0.18 6.74 8.18
C LYS A 64 0.46 6.02 7.01
N TRP A 65 -0.33 5.18 6.36
CA TRP A 65 0.09 4.46 5.16
C TRP A 65 -0.48 5.09 3.92
N THR A 66 0.36 5.26 2.91
CA THR A 66 -0.03 5.80 1.61
C THR A 66 0.50 4.92 0.50
N VAL A 67 -0.03 5.12 -0.71
CA VAL A 67 0.37 4.31 -1.87
C VAL A 67 0.84 5.25 -2.97
N THR A 68 1.99 4.94 -3.57
CA THR A 68 2.55 5.73 -4.67
C THR A 68 2.95 4.83 -5.82
N ASP A 69 3.02 5.41 -7.03
CA ASP A 69 3.45 4.68 -8.22
C ASP A 69 4.96 4.61 -8.34
N GLU A 70 5.68 5.52 -7.69
CA GLU A 70 7.13 5.60 -7.77
C GLU A 70 7.76 5.37 -6.40
N PRO A 71 9.03 4.87 -6.38
CA PRO A 71 9.73 4.67 -5.11
C PRO A 71 9.86 6.00 -4.35
N PRO A 72 9.45 6.02 -3.08
CA PRO A 72 9.58 7.25 -2.28
C PRO A 72 10.99 7.44 -1.78
N ALA A 73 11.28 8.65 -1.31
CA ALA A 73 12.52 8.93 -0.60
C ALA A 73 12.46 8.32 0.81
N LEU A 74 13.55 7.70 1.23
CA LEU A 74 13.68 7.13 2.57
C LEU A 74 14.59 8.00 3.43
#